data_f0288acb4d397466a88b234589817a80
#
_entry.id   f0288acb4d397466a88b234589817a80
#
_cell.length_a   1.000
_cell.length_b   1.000
_cell.length_c   1.000
_cell.angle_alpha   90.00
_cell.angle_beta   90.00
_cell.angle_gamma   90.00
#
_symmetry.space_group_name_H-M   'P 1'
#
loop_
_entity.id
_entity.type
_entity.pdbx_description
1 polymer ?
#
loop_
_entity_poly.entity_id
_entity_poly.type
_entity_poly.pdbx_seq_one_letter_code
_entity_poly.pdbx_strand_id
1 'polypeptide(L)'
;VFKKLVGLSTASLMAIFGLVAMPIAVAPAQAAPPGSAFDPGLIISDSVFFDFGSMSVADIQQFLDSRVVDCRATDPAIDCLKSIKTEIPDSPASTSSEVGPCSAIPANPAASAAEVIYAVAVACGINPKVLITKLQKEQGLVTSTKPTSYMYRAAMGFGCPDSDPGICGKVYVGLFNQLYRAAKQLRWYGNPEGSFTYWKPGRTVSMRYNPKSSCGTKSFELKNQATANLYYYTPYTPNQAALANMYGSGDSCSAYGNRNFWRFFHDWFGSPIGGGYLLKAAGPETYLIVDDKKFLV
;
A
#
# COMPACT_ATOMS: atom_id res chain seq x y z
N VAL A 1 20.06 -15.05 83.70
CA VAL A 1 20.73 -15.61 82.56
C VAL A 1 20.01 -15.08 81.30
N PHE A 2 20.55 -14.02 80.68
CA PHE A 2 20.01 -13.40 79.45
C PHE A 2 20.60 -14.03 78.20
N LYS A 3 19.75 -14.55 77.31
CA LYS A 3 20.14 -14.93 75.95
C LYS A 3 19.71 -13.84 74.98
N LYS A 4 20.70 -13.20 74.31
CA LYS A 4 20.54 -12.26 73.21
C LYS A 4 20.12 -13.03 71.96
N LEU A 5 19.00 -12.64 71.37
CA LEU A 5 18.62 -13.02 69.96
C LEU A 5 19.27 -12.02 69.01
N VAL A 6 20.02 -12.51 68.10
CA VAL A 6 20.56 -11.78 66.96
C VAL A 6 19.60 -11.90 65.82
N GLY A 7 18.98 -10.78 65.42
CA GLY A 7 18.13 -10.73 64.24
C GLY A 7 18.97 -10.58 62.96
N LEU A 8 18.81 -11.55 62.03
CA LEU A 8 19.35 -11.42 60.67
C LEU A 8 18.38 -10.61 59.82
N SER A 9 18.84 -9.47 59.35
CA SER A 9 18.15 -8.61 58.40
C SER A 9 18.52 -9.05 56.98
N THR A 10 17.60 -9.66 56.26
CA THR A 10 17.79 -9.98 54.81
C THR A 10 17.40 -8.74 53.99
N ALA A 11 18.39 -8.08 53.45
CA ALA A 11 18.20 -7.03 52.44
C ALA A 11 17.91 -7.68 51.08
N SER A 12 16.65 -7.55 50.62
CA SER A 12 16.25 -7.91 49.26
C SER A 12 16.75 -6.85 48.28
N LEU A 13 17.72 -7.22 47.47
CA LEU A 13 18.18 -6.40 46.33
C LEU A 13 17.18 -6.56 45.18
N MET A 14 16.32 -5.55 44.95
CA MET A 14 15.50 -5.45 43.75
C MET A 14 16.39 -4.99 42.59
N ALA A 15 16.73 -5.90 41.69
CA ALA A 15 17.35 -5.56 40.43
C ALA A 15 16.31 -4.92 39.50
N ILE A 16 16.39 -3.60 39.32
CA ILE A 16 15.60 -2.87 38.31
C ILE A 16 16.22 -3.17 36.94
N PHE A 17 15.62 -4.08 36.18
CA PHE A 17 15.92 -4.22 34.75
C PHE A 17 15.35 -3.03 34.00
N GLY A 18 16.18 -2.02 33.76
CA GLY A 18 15.85 -0.93 32.85
C GLY A 18 15.76 -1.48 31.43
N LEU A 19 14.54 -1.52 30.85
CA LEU A 19 14.38 -1.71 29.41
C LEU A 19 15.00 -0.49 28.70
N VAL A 20 16.19 -0.69 28.15
CA VAL A 20 16.78 0.26 27.20
C VAL A 20 16.01 0.10 25.89
N ALA A 21 15.07 1.01 25.61
CA ALA A 21 14.45 1.13 24.30
C ALA A 21 15.56 1.53 23.31
N MET A 22 16.02 0.59 22.50
CA MET A 22 16.91 0.90 21.38
C MET A 22 16.11 1.70 20.34
N PRO A 23 16.60 2.87 19.89
CA PRO A 23 15.96 3.57 18.79
C PRO A 23 16.00 2.68 17.55
N ILE A 24 14.80 2.37 17.02
CA ILE A 24 14.69 1.71 15.72
C ILE A 24 15.26 2.68 14.69
N ALA A 25 16.42 2.36 14.14
CA ALA A 25 17.02 3.13 13.06
C ALA A 25 16.07 3.03 11.86
N VAL A 26 15.34 4.10 11.56
CA VAL A 26 14.60 4.25 10.33
C VAL A 26 15.63 4.25 9.20
N ALA A 27 15.65 3.20 8.40
CA ALA A 27 16.52 3.15 7.23
C ALA A 27 16.24 4.39 6.34
N PRO A 28 17.27 5.06 5.82
CA PRO A 28 17.06 6.20 4.94
C PRO A 28 16.18 5.79 3.76
N ALA A 29 15.22 6.64 3.39
CA ALA A 29 14.37 6.43 2.23
C ALA A 29 15.26 6.23 0.99
N GLN A 30 15.25 5.03 0.44
CA GLN A 30 16.04 4.69 -0.74
C GLN A 30 15.30 5.23 -1.96
N ALA A 31 15.95 6.10 -2.74
CA ALA A 31 15.37 6.58 -3.99
C ALA A 31 15.04 5.40 -4.92
N ALA A 32 13.93 5.52 -5.66
CA ALA A 32 13.56 4.48 -6.62
C ALA A 32 14.69 4.22 -7.61
N PRO A 33 14.90 2.96 -8.03
CA PRO A 33 15.84 2.63 -9.08
C PRO A 33 15.55 3.41 -10.37
N PRO A 34 16.52 3.51 -11.30
CA PRO A 34 16.29 4.15 -12.59
C PRO A 34 15.13 3.48 -13.32
N GLY A 35 14.43 4.23 -14.17
CA GLY A 35 13.26 3.74 -14.91
C GLY A 35 13.55 2.54 -15.81
N SER A 36 14.82 2.29 -16.16
CA SER A 36 15.25 1.08 -16.87
C SER A 36 15.04 -0.21 -16.07
N ALA A 37 14.90 -0.11 -14.74
CA ALA A 37 14.57 -1.25 -13.87
C ALA A 37 13.06 -1.54 -13.80
N PHE A 38 12.21 -0.68 -14.37
CA PHE A 38 10.77 -0.90 -14.38
C PHE A 38 10.42 -2.05 -15.34
N ASP A 39 9.92 -3.15 -14.77
CA ASP A 39 9.36 -4.25 -15.55
C ASP A 39 7.84 -4.12 -15.65
N PRO A 40 7.27 -3.84 -16.83
CA PRO A 40 5.83 -3.72 -17.00
C PRO A 40 5.07 -5.02 -16.73
N GLY A 41 5.73 -6.17 -16.85
CA GLY A 41 5.14 -7.47 -16.54
C GLY A 41 5.18 -7.83 -15.06
N LEU A 42 5.99 -7.12 -14.24
CA LEU A 42 6.18 -7.39 -12.81
C LEU A 42 6.35 -6.08 -12.03
N ILE A 43 5.27 -5.34 -11.87
CA ILE A 43 5.28 -4.05 -11.15
C ILE A 43 5.43 -4.26 -9.64
N ILE A 44 4.77 -5.28 -9.11
CA ILE A 44 4.79 -5.70 -7.72
C ILE A 44 4.57 -7.21 -7.65
N SER A 45 5.24 -7.91 -6.74
CA SER A 45 5.01 -9.35 -6.54
C SER A 45 3.69 -9.63 -5.83
N ASP A 46 3.14 -10.83 -6.03
CA ASP A 46 1.93 -11.28 -5.32
C ASP A 46 2.19 -11.37 -3.80
N SER A 47 3.36 -11.86 -3.40
CA SER A 47 3.76 -11.96 -1.99
C SER A 47 3.78 -10.60 -1.29
N VAL A 48 4.26 -9.55 -1.96
CA VAL A 48 4.25 -8.18 -1.41
C VAL A 48 2.85 -7.56 -1.48
N PHE A 49 2.12 -7.73 -2.59
CA PHE A 49 0.82 -7.09 -2.78
C PHE A 49 -0.24 -7.59 -1.79
N PHE A 50 -0.22 -8.87 -1.46
CA PHE A 50 -1.21 -9.52 -0.59
C PHE A 50 -0.74 -9.68 0.86
N ASP A 51 0.43 -9.14 1.24
CA ASP A 51 0.93 -9.14 2.62
C ASP A 51 0.20 -8.09 3.47
N PHE A 52 -1.03 -8.41 3.85
CA PHE A 52 -1.88 -7.52 4.65
C PHE A 52 -1.36 -7.32 6.08
N GLY A 53 -0.46 -8.19 6.56
CA GLY A 53 0.15 -8.12 7.89
C GLY A 53 1.42 -7.28 7.96
N SER A 54 1.86 -6.65 6.86
CA SER A 54 3.17 -5.97 6.76
C SER A 54 3.33 -4.71 7.59
N MET A 55 2.25 -4.15 8.13
CA MET A 55 2.25 -2.99 9.05
C MET A 55 1.12 -3.12 10.05
N SER A 56 1.39 -2.76 11.31
CA SER A 56 0.38 -2.53 12.34
C SER A 56 -0.26 -1.14 12.21
N VAL A 57 -1.33 -0.85 12.97
CA VAL A 57 -1.91 0.50 13.07
C VAL A 57 -0.85 1.51 13.52
N ALA A 58 0.00 1.13 14.48
CA ALA A 58 1.07 2.01 14.99
C ALA A 58 2.12 2.31 13.91
N ASP A 59 2.53 1.30 13.12
CA ASP A 59 3.47 1.49 12.01
C ASP A 59 2.91 2.41 10.93
N ILE A 60 1.62 2.24 10.59
CA ILE A 60 0.93 3.10 9.63
C ILE A 60 0.86 4.53 10.16
N GLN A 61 0.49 4.73 11.43
CA GLN A 61 0.43 6.06 12.04
C GLN A 61 1.80 6.73 12.03
N GLN A 62 2.84 6.02 12.49
CA GLN A 62 4.22 6.53 12.49
C GLN A 62 4.68 6.91 11.06
N PHE A 63 4.33 6.09 10.07
CA PHE A 63 4.62 6.41 8.68
C PHE A 63 3.92 7.71 8.24
N LEU A 64 2.63 7.86 8.50
CA LEU A 64 1.87 9.06 8.13
C LEU A 64 2.41 10.30 8.84
N ASP A 65 2.76 10.21 10.13
CA ASP A 65 3.37 11.30 10.89
C ASP A 65 4.70 11.77 10.28
N SER A 66 5.49 10.84 9.75
CA SER A 66 6.75 11.14 9.09
C SER A 66 6.60 11.85 7.74
N ARG A 67 5.43 11.80 7.09
CA ARG A 67 5.20 12.37 5.75
C ARG A 67 4.80 13.84 5.79
N VAL A 68 4.12 14.28 6.84
CA VAL A 68 3.67 15.67 7.00
C VAL A 68 4.05 16.16 8.39
N VAL A 69 5.05 17.01 8.49
CA VAL A 69 5.45 17.63 9.77
C VAL A 69 4.38 18.62 10.19
N ASP A 70 4.12 19.65 9.38
CA ASP A 70 3.18 20.73 9.66
C ASP A 70 1.95 20.63 8.74
N CYS A 71 0.80 20.31 9.33
CA CYS A 71 -0.46 20.39 8.63
C CYS A 71 -0.92 21.85 8.52
N ARG A 72 -1.25 22.27 7.31
CA ARG A 72 -1.71 23.62 6.98
C ARG A 72 -3.08 23.59 6.30
N ALA A 73 -3.92 22.64 6.72
CA ALA A 73 -5.31 22.57 6.27
C ALA A 73 -6.01 23.92 6.56
N THR A 74 -6.78 24.41 5.59
CA THR A 74 -7.48 25.69 5.71
C THR A 74 -8.97 25.52 5.98
N ASP A 75 -9.52 24.36 5.71
CA ASP A 75 -10.90 23.99 6.02
C ASP A 75 -10.93 23.35 7.43
N PRO A 76 -11.67 23.94 8.41
CA PRO A 76 -11.72 23.40 9.77
C PRO A 76 -12.34 22.01 9.86
N ALA A 77 -13.09 21.57 8.85
CA ALA A 77 -13.64 20.21 8.77
C ALA A 77 -12.66 19.18 8.15
N ILE A 78 -11.50 19.63 7.67
CA ILE A 78 -10.53 18.82 6.94
C ILE A 78 -9.19 18.90 7.66
N ASP A 79 -8.59 17.74 7.94
CA ASP A 79 -7.25 17.65 8.51
C ASP A 79 -6.32 16.88 7.57
N CYS A 80 -5.01 16.94 7.81
CA CYS A 80 -4.06 16.11 7.08
C CYS A 80 -4.28 14.62 7.40
N LEU A 81 -3.89 13.75 6.47
CA LEU A 81 -4.18 12.32 6.59
C LEU A 81 -3.72 11.71 7.92
N LYS A 82 -2.60 12.19 8.47
CA LYS A 82 -2.08 11.73 9.77
C LYS A 82 -3.02 12.00 10.95
N SER A 83 -3.88 13.02 10.86
CA SER A 83 -4.71 13.50 11.99
C SER A 83 -6.21 13.36 11.75
N ILE A 84 -6.65 13.14 10.51
CA ILE A 84 -8.06 13.04 10.18
C ILE A 84 -8.75 11.92 10.96
N LYS A 85 -9.97 12.19 11.40
CA LYS A 85 -10.89 11.19 11.95
C LYS A 85 -12.05 11.01 10.97
N THR A 86 -12.48 9.78 10.82
CA THR A 86 -13.59 9.42 9.93
C THR A 86 -14.36 8.24 10.49
N GLU A 87 -15.58 8.08 10.04
CA GLU A 87 -16.40 6.93 10.38
C GLU A 87 -15.98 5.71 9.55
N ILE A 88 -15.88 4.55 10.19
CA ILE A 88 -15.99 3.23 9.58
C ILE A 88 -17.43 2.76 9.87
N PRO A 89 -18.31 2.66 8.87
CA PRO A 89 -19.63 2.08 9.05
C PRO A 89 -19.52 0.57 9.29
N ASP A 90 -20.52 -0.02 9.94
CA ASP A 90 -20.62 -1.47 10.02
C ASP A 90 -20.67 -2.06 8.60
N SER A 91 -19.68 -2.85 8.26
CA SER A 91 -19.48 -3.37 6.92
C SER A 91 -19.45 -4.90 6.98
N PRO A 92 -20.55 -5.58 6.65
CA PRO A 92 -20.61 -7.03 6.67
C PRO A 92 -19.65 -7.64 5.65
N ALA A 93 -19.26 -8.88 5.89
CA ALA A 93 -18.44 -9.63 4.94
C ALA A 93 -19.10 -9.64 3.55
N SER A 94 -18.32 -9.35 2.51
CA SER A 94 -18.82 -9.46 1.16
C SER A 94 -18.83 -10.90 0.69
N THR A 95 -19.95 -11.34 0.14
CA THR A 95 -20.06 -12.64 -0.51
C THR A 95 -19.36 -12.64 -1.86
N SER A 96 -18.82 -13.78 -2.27
CA SER A 96 -17.97 -13.94 -3.46
C SER A 96 -18.65 -13.65 -4.80
N SER A 97 -19.98 -13.54 -4.85
CA SER A 97 -20.71 -13.48 -6.11
C SER A 97 -20.83 -12.11 -6.75
N GLU A 98 -20.56 -11.03 -6.01
CA GLU A 98 -20.80 -9.69 -6.54
C GLU A 98 -19.57 -8.76 -6.55
N VAL A 99 -18.65 -8.90 -5.63
CA VAL A 99 -17.44 -8.04 -5.52
C VAL A 99 -16.43 -8.75 -4.61
N GLY A 100 -15.15 -8.71 -4.90
CA GLY A 100 -14.05 -9.40 -4.23
C GLY A 100 -14.22 -9.67 -2.73
N PRO A 101 -13.77 -10.80 -2.23
CA PRO A 101 -13.99 -11.22 -0.84
C PRO A 101 -13.24 -10.27 0.12
N CYS A 102 -13.99 -9.54 0.95
CA CYS A 102 -13.48 -8.88 2.14
C CYS A 102 -14.25 -9.39 3.35
N SER A 103 -13.55 -9.63 4.45
CA SER A 103 -14.15 -9.94 5.75
C SER A 103 -14.96 -8.76 6.28
N ALA A 104 -15.80 -9.01 7.28
CA ALA A 104 -16.53 -7.93 7.96
C ALA A 104 -15.57 -6.95 8.64
N ILE A 105 -15.94 -5.67 8.63
CA ILE A 105 -15.26 -4.61 9.36
C ILE A 105 -16.26 -4.02 10.36
N PRO A 106 -16.02 -4.12 11.67
CA PRO A 106 -16.90 -3.54 12.68
C PRO A 106 -16.90 -2.02 12.62
N ALA A 107 -18.03 -1.41 13.01
CA ALA A 107 -18.17 0.04 13.06
C ALA A 107 -17.16 0.68 14.02
N ASN A 108 -16.61 1.83 13.60
CA ASN A 108 -15.83 2.74 14.45
C ASN A 108 -16.18 4.18 14.07
N PRO A 109 -16.90 4.93 14.93
CA PRO A 109 -17.42 6.25 14.57
C PRO A 109 -16.36 7.34 14.46
N ALA A 110 -15.14 7.10 14.95
CA ALA A 110 -14.05 8.09 14.99
C ALA A 110 -12.67 7.46 14.72
N ALA A 111 -12.59 6.62 13.72
CA ALA A 111 -11.35 5.96 13.31
C ALA A 111 -10.32 6.96 12.76
N SER A 112 -9.06 6.78 13.12
CA SER A 112 -7.95 7.45 12.44
C SER A 112 -7.76 6.89 11.03
N ALA A 113 -7.07 7.64 10.15
CA ALA A 113 -6.71 7.12 8.84
C ALA A 113 -5.89 5.82 8.93
N ALA A 114 -5.02 5.70 9.94
CA ALA A 114 -4.24 4.48 10.16
C ALA A 114 -5.14 3.28 10.48
N GLU A 115 -6.16 3.46 11.33
CA GLU A 115 -7.14 2.42 11.63
C GLU A 115 -7.97 2.04 10.40
N VAL A 116 -8.38 3.02 9.59
CA VAL A 116 -9.11 2.77 8.33
C VAL A 116 -8.25 1.96 7.36
N ILE A 117 -7.00 2.38 7.12
CA ILE A 117 -6.08 1.69 6.21
C ILE A 117 -5.84 0.26 6.69
N TYR A 118 -5.58 0.07 7.98
CA TYR A 118 -5.35 -1.24 8.57
C TYR A 118 -6.59 -2.15 8.47
N ALA A 119 -7.75 -1.65 8.88
CA ALA A 119 -9.00 -2.42 8.84
C ALA A 119 -9.33 -2.89 7.41
N VAL A 120 -9.20 -2.01 6.42
CA VAL A 120 -9.42 -2.36 5.01
C VAL A 120 -8.35 -3.33 4.50
N ALA A 121 -7.08 -3.12 4.85
CA ALA A 121 -5.97 -3.99 4.47
C ALA A 121 -6.21 -5.42 4.94
N VAL A 122 -6.51 -5.61 6.22
CA VAL A 122 -6.77 -6.91 6.84
C VAL A 122 -8.04 -7.54 6.25
N ALA A 123 -9.14 -6.79 6.19
CA ALA A 123 -10.41 -7.32 5.71
C ALA A 123 -10.36 -7.79 4.26
N CYS A 124 -9.66 -7.05 3.39
CA CYS A 124 -9.57 -7.36 1.96
C CYS A 124 -8.30 -8.15 1.58
N GLY A 125 -7.39 -8.42 2.52
CA GLY A 125 -6.15 -9.14 2.24
C GLY A 125 -5.22 -8.38 1.29
N ILE A 126 -5.13 -7.05 1.42
CA ILE A 126 -4.25 -6.19 0.61
C ILE A 126 -3.21 -5.55 1.54
N ASN A 127 -1.96 -5.51 1.10
CA ASN A 127 -0.88 -4.88 1.86
C ASN A 127 -1.19 -3.39 2.15
N PRO A 128 -1.14 -2.92 3.42
CA PRO A 128 -1.35 -1.50 3.75
C PRO A 128 -0.40 -0.56 2.99
N LYS A 129 0.83 -0.97 2.69
CA LYS A 129 1.79 -0.21 1.86
C LYS A 129 1.26 0.05 0.45
N VAL A 130 0.54 -0.92 -0.14
CA VAL A 130 -0.13 -0.77 -1.43
C VAL A 130 -1.24 0.29 -1.34
N LEU A 131 -2.08 0.24 -0.30
CA LEU A 131 -3.16 1.21 -0.10
C LEU A 131 -2.62 2.63 0.10
N ILE A 132 -1.59 2.79 0.93
CA ILE A 132 -0.90 4.07 1.18
C ILE A 132 -0.29 4.61 -0.13
N THR A 133 0.40 3.76 -0.90
CA THR A 133 0.99 4.15 -2.19
C THR A 133 -0.08 4.61 -3.18
N LYS A 134 -1.23 3.94 -3.20
CA LYS A 134 -2.34 4.35 -4.05
C LYS A 134 -2.97 5.67 -3.60
N LEU A 135 -3.20 5.91 -2.31
CA LEU A 135 -3.66 7.20 -1.79
C LEU A 135 -2.76 8.36 -2.27
N GLN A 136 -1.45 8.14 -2.26
CA GLN A 136 -0.51 9.12 -2.79
C GLN A 136 -0.59 9.28 -4.30
N LYS A 137 -0.64 8.18 -5.01
CA LYS A 137 -0.64 8.17 -6.47
C LYS A 137 -1.89 8.85 -7.03
N GLU A 138 -3.06 8.62 -6.41
CA GLU A 138 -4.34 9.11 -6.92
C GLU A 138 -4.56 10.61 -6.60
N GLN A 139 -4.33 11.03 -5.36
CA GLN A 139 -4.65 12.38 -4.90
C GLN A 139 -3.49 13.11 -4.21
N GLY A 140 -2.31 12.50 -4.06
CA GLY A 140 -1.22 13.10 -3.29
C GLY A 140 -1.53 13.24 -1.79
N LEU A 141 -2.51 12.51 -1.29
CA LEU A 141 -3.11 12.74 0.02
C LEU A 141 -2.14 12.47 1.18
N VAL A 142 -1.24 11.50 1.02
CA VAL A 142 -0.28 11.09 2.07
C VAL A 142 0.70 12.19 2.44
N THR A 143 1.13 12.99 1.45
CA THR A 143 2.11 14.09 1.65
C THR A 143 1.47 15.48 1.60
N SER A 144 0.15 15.57 1.46
CA SER A 144 -0.53 16.86 1.38
C SER A 144 -0.48 17.57 2.73
N THR A 145 0.10 18.77 2.74
CA THR A 145 0.04 19.70 3.87
C THR A 145 -1.21 20.59 3.85
N LYS A 146 -1.93 20.62 2.72
CA LYS A 146 -3.17 21.39 2.52
C LYS A 146 -4.20 20.51 1.81
N PRO A 147 -4.68 19.44 2.44
CA PRO A 147 -5.68 18.59 1.82
C PRO A 147 -7.00 19.34 1.64
N THR A 148 -7.78 18.88 0.66
CA THR A 148 -9.11 19.42 0.36
C THR A 148 -10.17 18.35 0.57
N SER A 149 -11.43 18.75 0.73
CA SER A 149 -12.56 17.84 0.80
C SER A 149 -12.66 16.94 -0.44
N TYR A 150 -12.28 17.45 -1.62
CA TYR A 150 -12.23 16.67 -2.86
C TYR A 150 -11.24 15.52 -2.78
N MET A 151 -10.02 15.74 -2.23
CA MET A 151 -9.00 14.70 -2.09
C MET A 151 -9.50 13.52 -1.24
N TYR A 152 -10.29 13.79 -0.20
CA TYR A 152 -10.91 12.73 0.60
C TYR A 152 -12.10 12.06 -0.10
N ARG A 153 -12.93 12.85 -0.82
CA ARG A 153 -14.07 12.29 -1.56
C ARG A 153 -13.62 11.32 -2.65
N ALA A 154 -12.50 11.60 -3.31
CA ALA A 154 -11.95 10.83 -4.43
C ALA A 154 -10.62 10.15 -4.08
N ALA A 155 -10.37 9.81 -2.81
CA ALA A 155 -9.07 9.42 -2.29
C ALA A 155 -8.36 8.32 -3.10
N MET A 156 -9.12 7.38 -3.68
CA MET A 156 -8.62 6.31 -4.54
C MET A 156 -9.06 6.45 -6.00
N GLY A 157 -9.81 7.49 -6.35
CA GLY A 157 -10.41 7.66 -7.69
C GLY A 157 -11.51 6.66 -8.01
N PHE A 158 -11.95 5.85 -7.03
CA PHE A 158 -12.95 4.81 -7.28
C PHE A 158 -14.35 5.39 -7.47
N GLY A 159 -15.00 5.01 -8.57
CA GLY A 159 -16.35 5.52 -8.88
C GLY A 159 -16.41 7.02 -9.16
N CYS A 160 -15.29 7.62 -9.56
CA CYS A 160 -15.15 9.03 -9.93
C CYS A 160 -14.81 9.08 -11.43
N PRO A 161 -15.78 9.30 -12.34
CA PRO A 161 -15.54 9.27 -13.77
C PRO A 161 -14.69 10.46 -14.23
N ASP A 162 -13.75 10.23 -15.15
CA ASP A 162 -12.91 11.27 -15.75
C ASP A 162 -13.72 12.27 -16.59
N SER A 163 -14.90 11.87 -17.08
CA SER A 163 -15.81 12.71 -17.86
C SER A 163 -16.43 13.85 -17.04
N ASP A 164 -16.46 13.72 -15.73
CA ASP A 164 -16.99 14.73 -14.82
C ASP A 164 -16.08 14.83 -13.58
N PRO A 165 -14.93 15.50 -13.72
CA PRO A 165 -13.96 15.61 -12.65
C PRO A 165 -14.57 16.30 -11.43
N GLY A 166 -14.67 15.60 -10.32
CA GLY A 166 -15.24 16.10 -9.07
C GLY A 166 -16.57 15.46 -8.68
N ILE A 167 -17.24 14.74 -9.56
CA ILE A 167 -18.45 14.00 -9.25
C ILE A 167 -18.09 12.53 -9.06
N CYS A 168 -17.98 12.10 -7.81
CA CYS A 168 -17.95 10.68 -7.46
C CYS A 168 -19.38 10.21 -7.12
N GLY A 169 -19.71 8.97 -7.44
CA GLY A 169 -20.98 8.39 -7.02
C GLY A 169 -21.15 8.50 -5.49
N LYS A 170 -22.31 8.95 -5.01
CA LYS A 170 -22.56 9.27 -3.60
C LYS A 170 -22.17 8.16 -2.61
N VAL A 171 -22.31 6.91 -3.02
CA VAL A 171 -21.99 5.72 -2.19
C VAL A 171 -20.50 5.39 -2.14
N TYR A 172 -19.67 6.11 -2.90
CA TYR A 172 -18.23 5.88 -2.98
C TYR A 172 -17.41 6.99 -2.32
N VAL A 173 -18.03 8.11 -1.92
CA VAL A 173 -17.32 9.27 -1.39
C VAL A 173 -16.80 9.02 0.04
N GLY A 174 -15.67 9.65 0.36
CA GLY A 174 -15.04 9.62 1.68
C GLY A 174 -13.96 8.57 1.82
N LEU A 175 -13.04 8.80 2.77
CA LEU A 175 -11.81 8.02 2.91
C LEU A 175 -12.08 6.51 3.04
N PHE A 176 -12.99 6.13 3.94
CA PHE A 176 -13.29 4.71 4.13
C PHE A 176 -13.87 4.07 2.88
N ASN A 177 -14.92 4.67 2.30
CA ASN A 177 -15.57 4.11 1.12
C ASN A 177 -14.63 3.99 -0.07
N GLN A 178 -13.78 5.00 -0.30
CA GLN A 178 -12.77 4.99 -1.36
C GLN A 178 -11.76 3.86 -1.16
N LEU A 179 -11.20 3.70 0.04
CA LEU A 179 -10.24 2.63 0.35
C LEU A 179 -10.91 1.25 0.26
N TYR A 180 -12.06 1.07 0.89
CA TYR A 180 -12.74 -0.22 0.95
C TYR A 180 -13.17 -0.70 -0.44
N ARG A 181 -13.79 0.18 -1.22
CA ARG A 181 -14.24 -0.16 -2.58
C ARG A 181 -13.08 -0.44 -3.53
N ALA A 182 -12.01 0.36 -3.44
CA ALA A 182 -10.82 0.13 -4.24
C ALA A 182 -10.12 -1.19 -3.86
N ALA A 183 -10.00 -1.52 -2.58
CA ALA A 183 -9.42 -2.78 -2.12
C ALA A 183 -10.24 -3.98 -2.55
N LYS A 184 -11.58 -3.92 -2.40
CA LYS A 184 -12.49 -4.94 -2.93
C LYS A 184 -12.30 -5.16 -4.43
N GLN A 185 -12.25 -4.08 -5.20
CA GLN A 185 -12.06 -4.15 -6.64
C GLN A 185 -10.72 -4.77 -7.02
N LEU A 186 -9.64 -4.39 -6.31
CA LEU A 186 -8.33 -5.00 -6.51
C LEU A 186 -8.35 -6.51 -6.24
N ARG A 187 -9.09 -6.97 -5.24
CA ARG A 187 -9.29 -8.41 -5.00
C ARG A 187 -10.13 -9.07 -6.09
N TRP A 188 -11.18 -8.40 -6.53
CA TRP A 188 -12.09 -8.91 -7.55
C TRP A 188 -11.42 -9.16 -8.90
N TYR A 189 -10.47 -8.32 -9.29
CA TYR A 189 -9.71 -8.51 -10.53
C TYR A 189 -8.98 -9.87 -10.60
N GLY A 190 -8.60 -10.44 -9.46
CA GLY A 190 -7.96 -11.75 -9.37
C GLY A 190 -8.94 -12.90 -9.06
N ASN A 191 -10.24 -12.64 -8.95
CA ASN A 191 -11.21 -13.68 -8.65
C ASN A 191 -11.38 -14.61 -9.88
N PRO A 192 -11.15 -15.93 -9.75
CA PRO A 192 -11.30 -16.86 -10.86
C PRO A 192 -12.75 -16.97 -11.35
N GLU A 193 -13.73 -16.69 -10.48
CA GLU A 193 -15.17 -16.67 -10.81
C GLU A 193 -15.63 -15.31 -11.37
N GLY A 194 -14.73 -14.31 -11.39
CA GLY A 194 -15.03 -12.96 -11.82
C GLY A 194 -15.00 -12.78 -13.33
N SER A 195 -15.50 -11.63 -13.78
CA SER A 195 -15.57 -11.26 -15.22
C SER A 195 -14.22 -10.76 -15.79
N PHE A 196 -13.21 -10.50 -14.94
CA PHE A 196 -11.90 -9.97 -15.36
C PHE A 196 -10.97 -11.11 -15.81
N THR A 197 -11.20 -11.61 -17.02
CA THR A 197 -10.51 -12.80 -17.53
C THR A 197 -9.47 -12.50 -18.62
N TYR A 198 -9.39 -11.25 -19.08
CA TYR A 198 -8.54 -10.89 -20.21
C TYR A 198 -7.07 -10.75 -19.81
N TRP A 199 -6.76 -9.98 -18.75
CA TRP A 199 -5.40 -9.84 -18.25
C TRP A 199 -5.16 -10.83 -17.10
N LYS A 200 -4.35 -11.84 -17.37
CA LYS A 200 -4.01 -12.91 -16.42
C LYS A 200 -2.51 -13.22 -16.47
N PRO A 201 -1.95 -13.76 -15.38
CA PRO A 201 -0.58 -14.27 -15.38
C PRO A 201 -0.32 -15.26 -16.54
N GLY A 202 0.88 -15.20 -17.14
CA GLY A 202 1.29 -16.02 -18.25
C GLY A 202 0.78 -15.56 -19.62
N ARG A 203 -0.02 -14.47 -19.67
CA ARG A 203 -0.50 -13.93 -20.96
C ARG A 203 0.40 -12.79 -21.44
N THR A 204 0.74 -12.83 -22.72
CA THR A 204 1.26 -11.67 -23.45
C THR A 204 0.13 -10.71 -23.75
N VAL A 205 0.30 -9.46 -23.35
CA VAL A 205 -0.69 -8.38 -23.52
C VAL A 205 -0.08 -7.23 -24.31
N SER A 206 -0.92 -6.50 -25.03
CA SER A 206 -0.54 -5.24 -25.69
C SER A 206 -1.16 -4.09 -24.90
N MET A 207 -0.38 -3.45 -24.02
CA MET A 207 -0.82 -2.39 -23.12
C MET A 207 -0.58 -1.02 -23.73
N ARG A 208 -1.59 -0.15 -23.72
CA ARG A 208 -1.48 1.22 -24.22
C ARG A 208 -0.56 2.07 -23.35
N TYR A 209 0.13 3.02 -23.99
CA TYR A 209 0.88 4.07 -23.26
C TYR A 209 -0.02 5.21 -22.78
N ASN A 210 -1.15 5.45 -23.47
CA ASN A 210 -2.00 6.62 -23.24
C ASN A 210 -3.44 6.33 -23.71
N PRO A 211 -4.47 7.04 -23.22
CA PRO A 211 -5.81 6.99 -23.80
C PRO A 211 -5.86 7.26 -25.30
N LYS A 212 -4.96 8.13 -25.82
CA LYS A 212 -4.82 8.37 -27.25
C LYS A 212 -4.21 7.16 -27.94
N SER A 213 -4.95 6.51 -28.85
CA SER A 213 -4.50 5.31 -29.55
C SER A 213 -3.26 5.54 -30.41
N SER A 214 -3.04 6.76 -30.92
CA SER A 214 -1.87 7.15 -31.71
C SER A 214 -0.55 7.09 -30.92
N CYS A 215 -0.60 7.04 -29.58
CA CYS A 215 0.59 6.88 -28.74
C CYS A 215 1.17 5.46 -28.75
N GLY A 216 0.45 4.49 -29.30
CA GLY A 216 0.92 3.13 -29.43
C GLY A 216 0.76 2.30 -28.14
N THR A 217 1.39 1.13 -28.19
CA THR A 217 1.31 0.10 -27.16
C THR A 217 2.67 -0.54 -26.92
N LYS A 218 2.80 -1.27 -25.81
CA LYS A 218 3.92 -2.15 -25.50
C LYS A 218 3.41 -3.56 -25.27
N SER A 219 4.01 -4.54 -25.92
CA SER A 219 3.73 -5.96 -25.67
C SER A 219 4.69 -6.50 -24.62
N PHE A 220 4.15 -7.23 -23.65
CA PHE A 220 4.89 -7.93 -22.60
C PHE A 220 4.03 -9.02 -21.99
N GLU A 221 4.67 -9.98 -21.33
CA GLU A 221 3.99 -11.01 -20.55
C GLU A 221 3.64 -10.48 -19.15
N LEU A 222 2.40 -10.67 -18.70
CA LEU A 222 2.00 -10.47 -17.31
C LEU A 222 2.52 -11.64 -16.46
N LYS A 223 3.40 -11.36 -15.51
CA LYS A 223 4.10 -12.40 -14.74
C LYS A 223 3.34 -12.87 -13.52
N ASN A 224 2.45 -12.01 -12.96
CA ASN A 224 1.71 -12.31 -11.76
C ASN A 224 0.35 -11.60 -11.68
N GLN A 225 -0.48 -12.01 -10.72
CA GLN A 225 -1.85 -11.49 -10.57
C GLN A 225 -1.87 -10.05 -10.06
N ALA A 226 -1.00 -9.68 -9.13
CA ALA A 226 -0.93 -8.32 -8.58
C ALA A 226 -0.69 -7.27 -9.67
N THR A 227 0.24 -7.54 -10.60
CA THR A 227 0.50 -6.66 -11.75
C THR A 227 -0.70 -6.59 -12.69
N ALA A 228 -1.38 -7.70 -12.95
CA ALA A 228 -2.61 -7.71 -13.72
C ALA A 228 -3.70 -6.85 -13.05
N ASN A 229 -3.87 -6.95 -11.73
CA ASN A 229 -4.83 -6.16 -10.96
C ASN A 229 -4.52 -4.66 -11.02
N LEU A 230 -3.24 -4.26 -10.99
CA LEU A 230 -2.85 -2.87 -11.17
C LEU A 230 -3.20 -2.34 -12.57
N TYR A 231 -3.06 -3.15 -13.62
CA TYR A 231 -3.45 -2.75 -14.98
C TYR A 231 -4.97 -2.69 -15.15
N TYR A 232 -5.74 -3.56 -14.54
CA TYR A 232 -7.20 -3.42 -14.51
C TYR A 232 -7.64 -2.12 -13.84
N TYR A 233 -6.92 -1.67 -12.84
CA TYR A 233 -7.21 -0.41 -12.15
C TYR A 233 -6.69 0.81 -12.93
N THR A 234 -5.52 0.71 -13.57
CA THR A 234 -4.86 1.79 -14.32
C THR A 234 -4.32 1.22 -15.63
N PRO A 235 -5.10 1.22 -16.73
CA PRO A 235 -4.86 0.43 -17.93
C PRO A 235 -3.81 1.03 -18.89
N TYR A 236 -2.73 1.60 -18.34
CA TYR A 236 -1.65 2.21 -19.11
C TYR A 236 -0.29 1.81 -18.55
N THR A 237 0.66 1.51 -19.47
CA THR A 237 2.07 1.32 -19.11
C THR A 237 2.86 2.60 -19.39
N PRO A 238 3.85 2.98 -18.55
CA PRO A 238 4.70 4.13 -18.88
C PRO A 238 5.50 3.88 -20.17
N ASN A 239 5.62 4.93 -21.00
CA ASN A 239 6.52 4.93 -22.13
C ASN A 239 7.96 5.27 -21.70
N GLN A 240 8.91 5.23 -22.65
CA GLN A 240 10.32 5.49 -22.35
C GLN A 240 10.55 6.92 -21.83
N ALA A 241 9.81 7.92 -22.33
CA ALA A 241 9.94 9.29 -21.87
C ALA A 241 9.50 9.45 -20.42
N ALA A 242 8.42 8.77 -19.99
CA ALA A 242 8.01 8.72 -18.59
C ALA A 242 9.05 8.02 -17.71
N LEU A 243 9.66 6.94 -18.17
CA LEU A 243 10.67 6.19 -17.43
C LEU A 243 12.02 6.90 -17.37
N ALA A 244 12.37 7.70 -18.37
CA ALA A 244 13.58 8.51 -18.37
C ALA A 244 13.55 9.64 -17.33
N ASN A 245 12.34 10.04 -16.88
CA ASN A 245 12.17 11.09 -15.87
C ASN A 245 11.24 10.62 -14.75
N MET A 246 11.76 9.81 -13.83
CA MET A 246 10.99 9.16 -12.77
C MET A 246 10.27 10.12 -11.82
N TYR A 247 10.79 11.34 -11.64
CA TYR A 247 10.25 12.35 -10.72
C TYR A 247 9.60 13.55 -11.43
N GLY A 248 9.60 13.56 -12.74
CA GLY A 248 9.05 14.63 -13.55
C GLY A 248 8.09 14.16 -14.64
N SER A 249 7.95 14.98 -15.67
CA SER A 249 7.09 14.70 -16.81
C SER A 249 7.90 14.12 -17.98
N GLY A 250 7.28 13.24 -18.75
CA GLY A 250 7.75 12.77 -20.04
C GLY A 250 7.16 13.60 -21.18
N ASP A 251 6.72 12.93 -22.23
CA ASP A 251 6.09 13.53 -23.42
C ASP A 251 4.55 13.49 -23.37
N SER A 252 3.88 13.91 -24.43
CA SER A 252 2.42 13.95 -24.54
C SER A 252 1.75 12.58 -24.58
N CYS A 253 2.53 11.52 -24.78
CA CYS A 253 2.08 10.13 -24.76
C CYS A 253 2.36 9.41 -23.44
N SER A 254 2.97 10.09 -22.47
CA SER A 254 3.34 9.52 -21.18
C SER A 254 2.14 9.36 -20.27
N ALA A 255 1.99 8.15 -19.68
CA ALA A 255 1.11 7.89 -18.55
C ALA A 255 1.92 7.57 -17.31
N TYR A 256 1.48 8.09 -16.19
CA TYR A 256 2.28 8.09 -14.96
C TYR A 256 1.75 7.16 -13.87
N GLY A 257 0.53 6.64 -14.00
CA GLY A 257 -0.14 5.91 -12.93
C GLY A 257 0.68 4.75 -12.36
N ASN A 258 1.02 3.76 -13.17
CA ASN A 258 1.80 2.60 -12.74
C ASN A 258 3.28 2.94 -12.47
N ARG A 259 3.87 3.92 -13.21
CA ARG A 259 5.21 4.45 -12.89
C ARG A 259 5.23 5.07 -11.50
N ASN A 260 4.28 5.93 -11.18
CA ASN A 260 4.23 6.61 -9.88
C ASN A 260 3.94 5.64 -8.75
N PHE A 261 3.08 4.63 -8.95
CA PHE A 261 2.88 3.56 -7.98
C PHE A 261 4.21 2.86 -7.67
N TRP A 262 4.93 2.39 -8.71
CA TRP A 262 6.21 1.69 -8.56
C TRP A 262 7.27 2.57 -7.88
N ARG A 263 7.38 3.84 -8.29
CA ARG A 263 8.31 4.81 -7.71
C ARG A 263 7.99 5.11 -6.25
N PHE A 264 6.74 5.46 -5.89
CA PHE A 264 6.38 5.75 -4.51
C PHE A 264 6.57 4.53 -3.60
N PHE A 265 6.27 3.34 -4.11
CA PHE A 265 6.50 2.13 -3.34
C PHE A 265 7.99 1.94 -3.03
N HIS A 266 8.85 2.11 -4.03
CA HIS A 266 10.31 2.07 -3.83
C HIS A 266 10.81 3.14 -2.88
N ASP A 267 10.40 4.40 -3.08
CA ASP A 267 10.85 5.54 -2.28
C ASP A 267 10.51 5.37 -0.79
N TRP A 268 9.44 4.64 -0.48
CA TRP A 268 8.90 4.57 0.87
C TRP A 268 9.08 3.23 1.56
N PHE A 269 9.04 2.16 0.81
CA PHE A 269 8.97 0.81 1.36
C PHE A 269 10.01 -0.16 0.81
N GLY A 270 10.86 0.31 -0.11
CA GLY A 270 11.85 -0.53 -0.78
C GLY A 270 11.26 -1.29 -1.97
N SER A 271 11.86 -2.42 -2.31
CA SER A 271 11.50 -3.17 -3.51
C SER A 271 10.05 -3.68 -3.50
N PRO A 272 9.22 -3.36 -4.51
CA PRO A 272 7.87 -3.91 -4.65
C PRO A 272 7.85 -5.39 -5.04
N ILE A 273 8.96 -5.94 -5.47
CA ILE A 273 9.07 -7.39 -5.75
C ILE A 273 9.60 -8.19 -4.55
N GLY A 274 9.72 -7.51 -3.39
CA GLY A 274 10.31 -8.11 -2.20
C GLY A 274 11.83 -8.08 -2.21
N GLY A 275 12.41 -8.21 -1.02
CA GLY A 275 13.83 -8.49 -0.86
C GLY A 275 14.00 -9.99 -0.75
N GLY A 276 14.85 -10.58 -1.57
CA GLY A 276 15.27 -11.96 -1.35
C GLY A 276 15.95 -12.08 0.02
N TYR A 277 15.62 -13.10 0.78
CA TYR A 277 16.37 -13.45 2.00
C TYR A 277 17.16 -14.73 1.77
N LEU A 278 18.32 -14.80 2.39
CA LEU A 278 19.14 -15.99 2.36
C LEU A 278 18.65 -16.97 3.45
N LEU A 279 18.23 -18.15 3.02
CA LEU A 279 17.91 -19.26 3.91
C LEU A 279 19.06 -20.25 3.92
N LYS A 280 19.70 -20.44 5.07
CA LYS A 280 20.66 -21.51 5.27
C LYS A 280 19.93 -22.71 5.83
N ALA A 281 19.89 -23.80 5.07
CA ALA A 281 19.38 -25.07 5.55
C ALA A 281 20.40 -25.75 6.53
N ALA A 282 20.02 -26.86 7.13
CA ALA A 282 20.90 -27.62 8.04
C ALA A 282 22.15 -28.20 7.34
N GLY A 283 22.21 -28.16 6.00
CA GLY A 283 23.34 -28.55 5.16
C GLY A 283 24.21 -27.36 4.72
N PRO A 284 25.22 -27.61 3.85
CA PRO A 284 26.12 -26.57 3.35
C PRO A 284 25.45 -25.56 2.42
N GLU A 285 24.26 -25.87 1.93
CA GLU A 285 23.57 -25.11 0.92
C GLU A 285 22.95 -23.82 1.48
N THR A 286 23.09 -22.73 0.74
CA THR A 286 22.42 -21.46 1.00
C THR A 286 21.46 -21.20 -0.15
N TYR A 287 20.26 -20.77 0.14
CA TYR A 287 19.24 -20.49 -0.85
C TYR A 287 18.82 -19.03 -0.76
N LEU A 288 18.68 -18.39 -1.93
CA LEU A 288 17.99 -17.12 -2.06
C LEU A 288 16.49 -17.42 -2.25
N ILE A 289 15.67 -16.89 -1.35
CA ILE A 289 14.21 -16.95 -1.46
C ILE A 289 13.72 -15.61 -2.00
N VAL A 290 13.08 -15.63 -3.15
CA VAL A 290 12.45 -14.45 -3.77
C VAL A 290 11.10 -14.88 -4.28
N ASP A 291 10.03 -14.17 -3.92
CA ASP A 291 8.64 -14.48 -4.32
C ASP A 291 8.27 -15.96 -4.10
N ASP A 292 8.58 -16.47 -2.90
CA ASP A 292 8.38 -17.87 -2.50
C ASP A 292 9.09 -18.91 -3.38
N LYS A 293 9.94 -18.46 -4.30
CA LYS A 293 10.81 -19.33 -5.11
C LYS A 293 12.17 -19.47 -4.47
N LYS A 294 12.68 -20.70 -4.52
CA LYS A 294 13.93 -21.10 -3.92
C LYS A 294 15.01 -21.23 -5.01
N PHE A 295 16.09 -20.48 -4.87
CA PHE A 295 17.24 -20.52 -5.76
C PHE A 295 18.47 -20.91 -4.97
N LEU A 296 19.22 -21.89 -5.44
CA LEU A 296 20.50 -22.27 -4.85
C LEU A 296 21.54 -21.18 -5.16
N VAL A 297 22.28 -20.72 -4.14
CA VAL A 297 23.33 -19.67 -4.27
C VAL A 297 24.70 -20.30 -4.14
#